data_02963c7ad2422b2f37e2bc338710cf91
#
_entry.id   02963c7ad2422b2f37e2bc338710cf91
#
_cell.length_a   1.000
_cell.length_b   1.000
_cell.length_c   1.000
_cell.angle_alpha   90.00
_cell.angle_beta   90.00
_cell.angle_gamma   90.00
#
_symmetry.space_group_name_H-M   'P 1'
#
loop_
_entity.id
_entity.type
_entity.pdbx_description
1 polymer ?
#
loop_
_entity_poly.entity_id
_entity_poly.type
_entity_poly.pdbx_seq_one_letter_code
_entity_poly.pdbx_strand_id
1 'polypeptide(L)'
;MDMNNFIFVDVEGHGPAPGLNDTELFEFGAVMYPSRETFHGHKAEKNTFEQFDIWIKKVCSPGLRPLFISDNPAYDWQFINYYFHLYLGYNPFGWSARRISDFYAGLMGDFQNTQKWKQLRITEHDHNPVHDALGNVEAFDRLLKGER
;
A
#
# COMPACT_ATOMS: atom_id res chain seq x y z
N MET A 1 0.04 7.19 -19.50
CA MET A 1 0.71 7.18 -18.20
C MET A 1 1.18 5.75 -17.91
N ASP A 2 2.46 5.59 -17.64
CA ASP A 2 3.01 4.29 -17.22
C ASP A 2 2.73 4.10 -15.73
N MET A 3 2.01 3.02 -15.38
CA MET A 3 1.65 2.69 -14.00
C MET A 3 2.36 1.42 -13.50
N ASN A 4 3.39 0.95 -14.22
CA ASN A 4 4.15 -0.26 -13.87
C ASN A 4 5.11 -0.05 -12.67
N ASN A 5 4.78 0.86 -11.78
CA ASN A 5 5.46 1.14 -10.53
C ASN A 5 4.48 1.41 -9.38
N PHE A 6 3.18 1.21 -9.59
CA PHE A 6 2.16 1.45 -8.55
C PHE A 6 2.03 0.21 -7.66
N ILE A 7 2.36 0.36 -6.39
CA ILE A 7 2.29 -0.72 -5.39
C ILE A 7 1.29 -0.32 -4.31
N PHE A 8 0.22 -1.10 -4.20
CA PHE A 8 -0.83 -0.94 -3.20
C PHE A 8 -0.44 -1.75 -1.97
N VAL A 9 -0.38 -1.08 -0.81
CA VAL A 9 0.09 -1.70 0.44
C VAL A 9 -0.99 -1.56 1.50
N ASP A 10 -1.17 -2.62 2.28
CA ASP A 10 -2.02 -2.67 3.46
C ASP A 10 -1.25 -3.28 4.63
N VAL A 11 -1.38 -2.67 5.79
CA VAL A 11 -0.68 -3.07 7.02
C VAL A 11 -1.69 -3.50 8.06
N GLU A 12 -1.46 -4.67 8.65
CA GLU A 12 -2.15 -5.15 9.83
C GLU A 12 -1.23 -5.06 11.05
N GLY A 13 -1.63 -4.28 12.02
CA GLY A 13 -0.82 -4.01 13.20
C GLY A 13 -1.64 -3.53 14.38
N HIS A 14 -0.93 -3.25 15.46
CA HIS A 14 -1.49 -2.72 16.70
C HIS A 14 -0.69 -1.51 17.16
N GLY A 15 -1.37 -0.53 17.73
CA GLY A 15 -0.75 0.67 18.27
C GLY A 15 -0.65 1.83 17.27
N PRO A 16 -0.35 3.03 17.76
CA PRO A 16 -0.47 4.26 16.97
C PRO A 16 0.72 4.55 16.05
N ALA A 17 1.91 4.07 16.40
CA ALA A 17 3.13 4.37 15.66
C ALA A 17 4.24 3.35 15.94
N PRO A 18 5.04 2.97 14.93
CA PRO A 18 6.17 2.05 15.14
C PRO A 18 7.22 2.68 16.05
N GLY A 19 7.95 1.82 16.80
CA GLY A 19 8.98 2.26 17.76
C GLY A 19 8.44 2.66 19.13
N LEU A 20 7.14 2.71 19.33
CA LEU A 20 6.52 2.90 20.62
C LEU A 20 6.25 1.58 21.32
N ASN A 21 6.19 1.61 22.68
CA ASN A 21 5.74 0.47 23.47
C ASN A 21 4.32 0.06 23.06
N ASP A 22 4.02 -1.22 23.11
CA ASP A 22 2.71 -1.79 22.76
C ASP A 22 2.30 -1.56 21.28
N THR A 23 3.26 -1.21 20.42
CA THR A 23 3.03 -1.12 18.98
C THR A 23 3.71 -2.28 18.29
N GLU A 24 2.97 -2.96 17.43
CA GLU A 24 3.43 -4.15 16.73
C GLU A 24 2.90 -4.18 15.29
N LEU A 25 3.76 -4.49 14.34
CA LEU A 25 3.38 -4.85 12.98
C LEU A 25 3.24 -6.39 12.92
N PHE A 26 2.05 -6.88 12.65
CA PHE A 26 1.79 -8.31 12.53
C PHE A 26 2.12 -8.84 11.14
N GLU A 27 1.56 -8.22 10.13
CA GLU A 27 1.73 -8.59 8.74
C GLU A 27 1.41 -7.41 7.83
N PHE A 28 1.84 -7.50 6.57
CA PHE A 28 1.45 -6.55 5.53
C PHE A 28 1.34 -7.26 4.19
N GLY A 29 0.54 -6.69 3.31
CA GLY A 29 0.36 -7.15 1.95
C GLY A 29 0.69 -6.05 0.95
N ALA A 30 1.22 -6.44 -0.20
CA ALA A 30 1.45 -5.55 -1.31
C ALA A 30 0.95 -6.18 -2.61
N VAL A 31 0.35 -5.36 -3.47
CA VAL A 31 -0.16 -5.79 -4.77
C VAL A 31 0.31 -4.79 -5.82
N MET A 32 0.98 -5.29 -6.85
CA MET A 32 1.41 -4.49 -7.99
C MET A 32 0.25 -4.19 -8.92
N TYR A 33 0.12 -2.97 -9.38
CA TYR A 33 -0.81 -2.59 -10.44
C TYR A 33 -0.03 -2.30 -11.75
N PRO A 34 -0.45 -2.77 -12.92
CA PRO A 34 -1.70 -3.51 -13.16
C PRO A 34 -1.56 -5.04 -13.10
N SER A 35 -0.36 -5.59 -12.89
CA SER A 35 -0.10 -7.04 -12.99
C SER A 35 -0.82 -7.90 -11.95
N ARG A 36 -1.13 -7.32 -10.79
CA ARG A 36 -1.70 -7.97 -9.61
C ARG A 36 -0.80 -9.02 -8.96
N GLU A 37 0.50 -8.99 -9.25
CA GLU A 37 1.48 -9.76 -8.49
C GLU A 37 1.46 -9.31 -7.02
N THR A 38 1.62 -10.27 -6.11
CA THR A 38 1.45 -10.04 -4.67
C THR A 38 2.73 -10.33 -3.89
N PHE A 39 2.86 -9.65 -2.76
CA PHE A 39 3.82 -9.95 -1.70
C PHE A 39 3.10 -9.98 -0.36
N HIS A 40 3.42 -10.98 0.48
CA HIS A 40 2.89 -11.10 1.83
C HIS A 40 4.04 -11.13 2.83
N GLY A 41 4.16 -10.09 3.65
CA GLY A 41 5.11 -10.03 4.75
C GLY A 41 4.46 -10.49 6.04
N HIS A 42 4.94 -11.60 6.62
CA HIS A 42 4.33 -12.22 7.79
C HIS A 42 4.84 -11.70 9.13
N LYS A 43 5.98 -11.00 9.12
CA LYS A 43 6.62 -10.47 10.34
C LYS A 43 7.42 -9.21 10.04
N ALA A 44 7.51 -8.34 11.05
CA ALA A 44 8.42 -7.20 11.02
C ALA A 44 9.86 -7.62 11.38
N GLU A 45 10.54 -8.25 10.45
CA GLU A 45 11.93 -8.70 10.61
C GLU A 45 12.76 -8.39 9.37
N LYS A 46 14.08 -8.34 9.54
CA LYS A 46 15.02 -7.94 8.48
C LYS A 46 14.83 -8.74 7.19
N ASN A 47 14.75 -10.06 7.29
CA ASN A 47 14.59 -10.93 6.13
C ASN A 47 13.30 -10.61 5.33
N THR A 48 12.21 -10.33 6.01
CA THR A 48 10.95 -9.95 5.36
C THR A 48 11.13 -8.70 4.51
N PHE A 49 11.79 -7.69 5.03
CA PHE A 49 12.01 -6.41 4.30
C PHE A 49 13.07 -6.54 3.20
N GLU A 50 14.09 -7.39 3.38
CA GLU A 50 15.01 -7.75 2.31
C GLU A 50 14.27 -8.41 1.13
N GLN A 51 13.40 -9.38 1.40
CA GLN A 51 12.58 -10.03 0.38
C GLN A 51 11.58 -9.07 -0.27
N PHE A 52 11.01 -8.17 0.50
CA PHE A 52 10.11 -7.14 -0.03
C PHE A 52 10.84 -6.18 -0.98
N ASP A 53 12.03 -5.73 -0.62
CA ASP A 53 12.87 -4.89 -1.48
C ASP A 53 13.21 -5.59 -2.81
N ILE A 54 13.59 -6.87 -2.75
CA ILE A 54 13.87 -7.69 -3.94
C ILE A 54 12.61 -7.79 -4.81
N TRP A 55 11.45 -8.07 -4.22
CA TRP A 55 10.18 -8.18 -4.94
C TRP A 55 9.79 -6.85 -5.61
N ILE A 56 9.92 -5.72 -4.91
CA ILE A 56 9.65 -4.38 -5.47
C ILE A 56 10.49 -4.15 -6.72
N LYS A 57 11.79 -4.43 -6.66
CA LYS A 57 12.71 -4.26 -7.79
C LYS A 57 12.40 -5.19 -8.96
N LYS A 58 11.85 -6.36 -8.68
CA LYS A 58 11.45 -7.34 -9.69
C LYS A 58 10.18 -6.92 -10.42
N VAL A 59 9.16 -6.40 -9.72
CA VAL A 59 7.84 -6.11 -10.31
C VAL A 59 7.75 -4.74 -10.97
N CYS A 60 8.51 -3.75 -10.50
CA CYS A 60 8.54 -2.42 -11.10
C CYS A 60 9.32 -2.41 -12.41
N SER A 61 8.86 -1.63 -13.37
CA SER A 61 9.60 -1.39 -14.59
C SER A 61 10.96 -0.72 -14.30
N PRO A 62 12.04 -1.13 -15.01
CA PRO A 62 13.35 -0.51 -14.83
C PRO A 62 13.31 1.01 -15.01
N GLY A 63 13.98 1.72 -14.10
CA GLY A 63 14.05 3.18 -14.13
C GLY A 63 12.87 3.92 -13.52
N LEU A 64 11.80 3.22 -13.14
CA LEU A 64 10.67 3.80 -12.42
C LEU A 64 10.84 3.60 -10.91
N ARG A 65 10.68 4.70 -10.17
CA ARG A 65 10.61 4.63 -8.71
C ARG A 65 9.28 4.00 -8.31
N PRO A 66 9.25 3.00 -7.41
CA PRO A 66 8.00 2.47 -6.88
C PRO A 66 7.19 3.57 -6.19
N LEU A 67 5.90 3.58 -6.43
CA LEU A 67 4.95 4.52 -5.83
C LEU A 67 4.09 3.76 -4.81
N PHE A 68 4.18 4.16 -3.56
CA PHE A 68 3.38 3.61 -2.47
C PHE A 68 1.96 4.16 -2.51
N ILE A 69 0.97 3.29 -2.54
CA ILE A 69 -0.45 3.66 -2.54
C ILE A 69 -1.17 2.86 -1.45
N SER A 70 -2.00 3.53 -0.65
CA SER A 70 -2.85 2.84 0.33
C SER A 70 -4.16 3.60 0.56
N ASP A 71 -5.07 2.97 1.30
CA ASP A 71 -6.28 3.62 1.79
C ASP A 71 -5.94 4.78 2.74
N ASN A 72 -5.06 4.51 3.71
CA ASN A 72 -4.63 5.50 4.67
C ASN A 72 -3.11 5.45 4.91
N PRO A 73 -2.31 6.05 4.04
CA PRO A 73 -0.85 6.01 4.19
C PRO A 73 -0.34 6.71 5.45
N ALA A 74 -1.11 7.58 6.10
CA ALA A 74 -0.75 8.08 7.42
C ALA A 74 -0.55 6.97 8.45
N TYR A 75 -1.20 5.82 8.27
CA TYR A 75 -0.98 4.61 9.07
C TYR A 75 -0.02 3.62 8.40
N ASP A 76 -0.35 3.14 7.20
CA ASP A 76 0.42 2.09 6.53
C ASP A 76 1.87 2.51 6.23
N TRP A 77 2.05 3.72 5.70
CA TRP A 77 3.37 4.26 5.37
C TRP A 77 4.30 4.32 6.56
N GLN A 78 3.82 4.74 7.74
CA GLN A 78 4.69 4.92 8.89
C GLN A 78 5.37 3.60 9.32
N PHE A 79 4.65 2.46 9.24
CA PHE A 79 5.22 1.14 9.55
C PHE A 79 6.23 0.70 8.51
N ILE A 80 5.86 0.75 7.24
CA ILE A 80 6.73 0.32 6.14
C ILE A 80 7.99 1.18 6.07
N ASN A 81 7.87 2.50 6.18
CA ASN A 81 9.00 3.41 6.20
C ASN A 81 9.93 3.17 7.37
N TYR A 82 9.38 3.01 8.57
CA TYR A 82 10.16 2.75 9.79
C TYR A 82 11.00 1.48 9.65
N TYR A 83 10.39 0.37 9.25
CA TYR A 83 11.10 -0.91 9.19
C TYR A 83 12.07 -1.00 8.01
N PHE A 84 11.81 -0.38 6.87
CA PHE A 84 12.81 -0.28 5.83
C PHE A 84 14.06 0.47 6.31
N HIS A 85 13.91 1.60 6.96
CA HIS A 85 15.06 2.33 7.50
C HIS A 85 15.76 1.57 8.62
N LEU A 86 14.99 0.95 9.52
CA LEU A 86 15.56 0.17 10.63
C LEU A 86 16.42 -0.99 10.14
N TYR A 87 15.92 -1.74 9.16
CA TYR A 87 16.56 -2.98 8.71
C TYR A 87 17.52 -2.81 7.53
N LEU A 88 17.22 -1.91 6.59
CA LEU A 88 18.00 -1.74 5.36
C LEU A 88 18.69 -0.38 5.24
N GLY A 89 18.34 0.57 6.10
CA GLY A 89 18.92 1.92 6.06
C GLY A 89 18.36 2.81 4.94
N TYR A 90 17.37 2.34 4.18
CA TYR A 90 16.70 3.11 3.14
C TYR A 90 15.29 2.61 2.88
N ASN A 91 14.47 3.42 2.20
CA ASN A 91 13.13 3.04 1.76
C ASN A 91 13.06 3.14 0.22
N PRO A 92 12.79 2.03 -0.50
CA PRO A 92 12.74 2.06 -1.97
C PRO A 92 11.63 2.96 -2.52
N PHE A 93 10.56 3.20 -1.76
CA PHE A 93 9.48 4.13 -2.14
C PHE A 93 9.90 5.62 -2.03
N GLY A 94 10.99 5.92 -1.34
CA GLY A 94 11.46 7.29 -1.10
C GLY A 94 10.70 8.00 0.02
N TRP A 95 10.06 9.13 -0.28
CA TRP A 95 9.57 10.09 0.72
C TRP A 95 8.07 10.35 0.66
N SER A 96 7.35 9.78 -0.29
CA SER A 96 5.94 10.10 -0.51
C SER A 96 5.08 8.88 -0.79
N ALA A 97 3.81 9.02 -0.44
CA ALA A 97 2.77 8.05 -0.69
C ALA A 97 1.56 8.73 -1.33
N ARG A 98 0.65 7.93 -1.87
CA ARG A 98 -0.63 8.41 -2.41
C ARG A 98 -1.78 7.76 -1.66
N ARG A 99 -2.79 8.56 -1.37
CA ARG A 99 -4.00 8.11 -0.70
C ARG A 99 -5.15 7.97 -1.70
N ILE A 100 -5.75 6.78 -1.78
CA ILE A 100 -6.87 6.51 -2.68
C ILE A 100 -8.07 7.42 -2.33
N SER A 101 -8.33 7.60 -1.04
CA SER A 101 -9.42 8.42 -0.53
C SER A 101 -9.32 9.89 -1.01
N ASP A 102 -8.11 10.45 -1.05
CA ASP A 102 -7.90 11.83 -1.52
C ASP A 102 -8.07 11.92 -3.04
N PHE A 103 -7.60 10.91 -3.77
CA PHE A 103 -7.83 10.82 -5.22
C PHE A 103 -9.33 10.78 -5.52
N TYR A 104 -10.09 9.94 -4.81
CA TYR A 104 -11.54 9.88 -4.96
C TYR A 104 -12.23 11.20 -4.62
N ALA A 105 -11.87 11.83 -3.51
CA ALA A 105 -12.41 13.12 -3.10
C ALA A 105 -12.18 14.20 -4.18
N GLY A 106 -10.97 14.19 -4.79
CA GLY A 106 -10.64 15.06 -5.91
C GLY A 106 -11.51 14.81 -7.16
N LEU A 107 -11.73 13.53 -7.51
CA LEU A 107 -12.62 13.15 -8.63
C LEU A 107 -14.07 13.61 -8.41
N MET A 108 -14.53 13.55 -7.17
CA MET A 108 -15.89 13.95 -6.80
C MET A 108 -16.04 15.46 -6.60
N GLY A 109 -14.95 16.22 -6.54
CA GLY A 109 -15.00 17.65 -6.20
C GLY A 109 -15.48 17.91 -4.77
N ASP A 110 -15.38 16.93 -3.89
CA ASP A 110 -15.82 17.00 -2.50
C ASP A 110 -14.73 16.42 -1.58
N PHE A 111 -13.97 17.30 -0.95
CA PHE A 111 -12.81 16.92 -0.14
C PHE A 111 -13.17 16.06 1.08
N GLN A 112 -14.43 16.10 1.52
CA GLN A 112 -14.91 15.29 2.64
C GLN A 112 -15.39 13.90 2.22
N ASN A 113 -15.62 13.68 0.92
CA ASN A 113 -16.09 12.38 0.40
C ASN A 113 -14.94 11.42 0.18
N THR A 114 -14.47 10.78 1.26
CA THR A 114 -13.25 9.98 1.28
C THR A 114 -13.47 8.48 1.38
N GLN A 115 -14.71 8.00 1.52
CA GLN A 115 -14.95 6.58 1.85
C GLN A 115 -15.80 5.81 0.83
N LYS A 116 -16.60 6.49 0.03
CA LYS A 116 -17.56 5.81 -0.87
C LYS A 116 -16.91 4.95 -1.96
N TRP A 117 -15.66 5.24 -2.34
CA TRP A 117 -14.91 4.42 -3.30
C TRP A 117 -14.75 2.95 -2.84
N LYS A 118 -14.83 2.69 -1.55
CA LYS A 118 -14.70 1.34 -0.99
C LYS A 118 -15.78 0.38 -1.47
N GLN A 119 -16.94 0.90 -1.87
CA GLN A 119 -18.02 0.11 -2.50
C GLN A 119 -17.62 -0.51 -3.85
N LEU A 120 -16.56 0.01 -4.48
CA LEU A 120 -16.04 -0.49 -5.75
C LEU A 120 -15.10 -1.70 -5.58
N ARG A 121 -14.74 -2.06 -4.37
CA ARG A 121 -13.99 -3.29 -4.08
C ARG A 121 -14.81 -4.51 -4.48
N ILE A 122 -14.14 -5.55 -4.95
CA ILE A 122 -14.73 -6.86 -5.28
C ILE A 122 -14.31 -7.88 -4.23
N THR A 123 -13.01 -7.95 -3.94
CA THR A 123 -12.47 -8.80 -2.88
C THR A 123 -12.90 -8.29 -1.51
N GLU A 124 -13.46 -9.17 -0.68
CA GLU A 124 -13.92 -8.82 0.65
C GLU A 124 -12.79 -8.36 1.56
N HIS A 125 -13.10 -7.39 2.42
CA HIS A 125 -12.22 -6.95 3.49
C HIS A 125 -12.29 -7.96 4.65
N ASP A 126 -11.25 -8.77 4.79
CA ASP A 126 -11.20 -9.88 5.75
C ASP A 126 -9.98 -9.81 6.70
N HIS A 127 -9.30 -8.66 6.75
CA HIS A 127 -8.05 -8.44 7.51
C HIS A 127 -6.87 -9.30 7.05
N ASN A 128 -6.97 -9.98 5.89
CA ASN A 128 -5.79 -10.46 5.18
C ASN A 128 -5.24 -9.28 4.38
N PRO A 129 -4.03 -8.80 4.66
CA PRO A 129 -3.53 -7.56 4.06
C PRO A 129 -3.33 -7.66 2.54
N VAL A 130 -3.09 -8.86 2.00
CA VAL A 130 -3.02 -9.06 0.55
C VAL A 130 -4.41 -8.90 -0.08
N HIS A 131 -5.46 -9.46 0.54
CA HIS A 131 -6.84 -9.30 0.07
C HIS A 131 -7.29 -7.85 0.17
N ASP A 132 -6.96 -7.16 1.25
CA ASP A 132 -7.32 -5.76 1.45
C ASP A 132 -6.61 -4.85 0.43
N ALA A 133 -5.33 -5.09 0.17
CA ALA A 133 -4.60 -4.39 -0.89
C ALA A 133 -5.15 -4.71 -2.29
N LEU A 134 -5.56 -5.96 -2.55
CA LEU A 134 -6.18 -6.35 -3.82
C LEU A 134 -7.53 -5.64 -4.04
N GLY A 135 -8.36 -5.57 -3.01
CA GLY A 135 -9.62 -4.80 -3.05
C GLY A 135 -9.39 -3.33 -3.39
N ASN A 136 -8.31 -2.74 -2.86
CA ASN A 136 -7.91 -1.37 -3.19
C ASN A 136 -7.49 -1.22 -4.66
N VAL A 137 -6.75 -2.18 -5.21
CA VAL A 137 -6.38 -2.23 -6.64
C VAL A 137 -7.62 -2.29 -7.53
N GLU A 138 -8.56 -3.15 -7.19
CA GLU A 138 -9.80 -3.32 -7.94
C GLU A 138 -10.63 -2.03 -7.97
N ALA A 139 -10.81 -1.41 -6.81
CA ALA A 139 -11.51 -0.14 -6.70
C ALA A 139 -10.80 0.98 -7.49
N PHE A 140 -9.49 1.07 -7.40
CA PHE A 140 -8.70 2.04 -8.15
C PHE A 140 -8.85 1.86 -9.66
N ASP A 141 -8.76 0.62 -10.16
CA ASP A 141 -8.95 0.30 -11.57
C ASP A 141 -10.33 0.75 -12.07
N ARG A 142 -11.37 0.51 -11.28
CA ARG A 142 -12.74 0.95 -11.58
C ARG A 142 -12.88 2.48 -11.56
N LEU A 143 -12.24 3.17 -10.63
CA LEU A 143 -12.18 4.63 -10.61
C LEU A 143 -11.54 5.20 -11.89
N LEU A 144 -10.44 4.60 -12.36
CA LEU A 144 -9.78 5.00 -13.62
C LEU A 144 -10.70 4.81 -14.83
N LYS A 145 -11.59 3.84 -14.79
CA LYS A 145 -12.59 3.57 -15.83
C LYS A 145 -13.83 4.47 -15.73
N GLY A 146 -13.87 5.37 -14.78
CA GLY A 146 -14.95 6.34 -14.62
C GLY A 146 -16.10 5.88 -13.72
N GLU A 147 -15.99 4.74 -13.05
CA GLU A 147 -16.97 4.34 -12.04
C GLU A 147 -16.83 5.22 -10.78
N ARG A 148 -17.95 5.41 -10.07
CA ARG A 148 -17.99 6.27 -8.89
C ARG A 148 -18.78 5.63 -7.75
#